data_5c841de1e70375a588a8e524ed4241ea
#
_entry.id   5c841de1e70375a588a8e524ed4241ea
#
_cell.length_a   1.000
_cell.length_b   1.000
_cell.length_c   1.000
_cell.angle_alpha   90.00
_cell.angle_beta   90.00
_cell.angle_gamma   90.00
#
_symmetry.space_group_name_H-M   'P 1'
#
loop_
_entity.id
_entity.type
_entity.pdbx_description
1 polymer ?
#
loop_
_entity_poly.entity_id
_entity_poly.type
_entity_poly.pdbx_seq_one_letter_code
_entity_poly.pdbx_strand_id
1 'polypeptide(L)'
;MNSARWLQWKWAAVPTPGDCKLDQEILARIFLGVRDLYKKEGGKFPDPILNLTWNYTDPKNPPLQDLAKELNGRAVTDFTDSATQQMVKAGQQLAGYAFLRDDGATSSGNWIWCGSWTEAGSLAQRRGTDDPSGLGVYPNWGWAWPMNRRVLYNRASCDLNGKPWDADRRQIWWNEDLKRWVGNDVPDFKPDSAPKDRLGPFIMNPEGVGRLFVPLAGMADGPFPEHYEPFESPVANPLHPKQQNNPVVKKYTTDMDKYGTSAEGYSIICTTYRLTEHYHYWTKNNPMNVQLVPEMFVEIPVELASDLGIKGGERVKVTSARATYLAKAMVTRRIRPMTIDGKKIYQIGLPIHQGFRGIQEDAGRVPRSIANLLSPTVTDPNAYTPEFKGFLVKLEKA
;
A
#
# COMPACT_ATOMS: atom_id res chain seq x y z
N MET A 1 -6.83 -3.12 -2.11
CA MET A 1 -7.65 -3.58 -0.96
C MET A 1 -7.70 -2.43 0.03
N ASN A 2 -8.84 -2.14 0.60
CA ASN A 2 -8.99 -1.13 1.63
C ASN A 2 -9.77 -1.72 2.82
N SER A 3 -9.88 -0.98 3.89
CA SER A 3 -10.63 -1.39 5.10
C SER A 3 -12.15 -1.20 4.97
N ALA A 4 -12.66 -0.80 3.82
CA ALA A 4 -14.08 -0.71 3.58
C ALA A 4 -14.74 -2.10 3.57
N ARG A 5 -15.97 -2.18 4.04
CA ARG A 5 -16.70 -3.44 4.15
C ARG A 5 -17.29 -3.93 2.83
N TRP A 6 -17.56 -3.00 1.92
CA TRP A 6 -18.21 -3.34 0.66
C TRP A 6 -17.21 -3.70 -0.42
N LEU A 7 -17.64 -4.56 -1.32
CA LEU A 7 -16.97 -4.89 -2.56
C LEU A 7 -17.68 -4.19 -3.71
N GLN A 8 -16.92 -3.51 -4.57
CA GLN A 8 -17.46 -2.84 -5.74
C GLN A 8 -16.84 -3.39 -7.01
N TRP A 9 -17.70 -3.64 -8.00
CA TRP A 9 -17.27 -3.86 -9.35
C TRP A 9 -17.30 -2.53 -10.11
N LYS A 10 -16.18 -2.14 -10.66
CA LYS A 10 -16.07 -0.92 -11.47
C LYS A 10 -15.95 -1.30 -12.94
N TRP A 11 -16.88 -0.81 -13.71
CA TRP A 11 -16.84 -0.90 -15.17
C TRP A 11 -15.94 0.18 -15.74
N ALA A 12 -15.35 -0.07 -16.92
CA ALA A 12 -14.68 0.99 -17.66
C ALA A 12 -15.66 2.08 -18.04
N ALA A 13 -15.39 3.32 -17.63
CA ALA A 13 -16.26 4.46 -17.96
C ALA A 13 -16.11 4.89 -19.42
N VAL A 14 -14.91 4.73 -19.98
CA VAL A 14 -14.56 5.05 -21.38
C VAL A 14 -13.53 4.02 -21.89
N PRO A 15 -13.40 3.83 -23.19
CA PRO A 15 -12.29 3.09 -23.76
C PRO A 15 -10.94 3.72 -23.39
N THR A 16 -9.89 2.93 -23.33
CA THR A 16 -8.53 3.46 -23.13
C THR A 16 -8.13 4.40 -24.25
N PRO A 17 -7.68 5.62 -23.95
CA PRO A 17 -7.31 6.59 -25.00
C PRO A 17 -5.93 6.25 -25.60
N GLY A 18 -5.80 6.44 -26.90
CA GLY A 18 -4.53 6.28 -27.63
C GLY A 18 -3.85 4.94 -27.36
N ASP A 19 -2.57 5.00 -27.02
CA ASP A 19 -1.75 3.83 -26.73
C ASP A 19 -1.79 3.37 -25.27
N CYS A 20 -2.65 3.95 -24.44
CA CYS A 20 -2.79 3.54 -23.05
C CYS A 20 -3.24 2.07 -22.95
N LYS A 21 -2.69 1.37 -21.98
CA LYS A 21 -3.02 -0.02 -21.68
C LYS A 21 -3.51 -0.13 -20.25
N LEU A 22 -4.39 -1.08 -20.01
CA LEU A 22 -4.81 -1.44 -18.66
C LEU A 22 -3.68 -2.19 -17.93
N ASP A 23 -3.64 -2.09 -16.61
CA ASP A 23 -2.59 -2.71 -15.80
C ASP A 23 -2.47 -4.21 -16.07
N GLN A 24 -3.60 -4.94 -16.14
CA GLN A 24 -3.60 -6.37 -16.46
C GLN A 24 -3.04 -6.66 -17.86
N GLU A 25 -3.29 -5.79 -18.85
CA GLU A 25 -2.73 -5.94 -20.18
C GLU A 25 -1.21 -5.72 -20.17
N ILE A 26 -0.73 -4.70 -19.45
CA ILE A 26 0.71 -4.42 -19.31
C ILE A 26 1.42 -5.61 -18.68
N LEU A 27 0.91 -6.09 -17.54
CA LEU A 27 1.48 -7.22 -16.82
C LEU A 27 1.45 -8.51 -17.63
N ALA A 28 0.33 -8.80 -18.31
CA ALA A 28 0.21 -9.98 -19.16
C ALA A 28 1.21 -9.97 -20.30
N ARG A 29 1.38 -8.84 -20.99
CA ARG A 29 2.34 -8.70 -22.10
C ARG A 29 3.78 -8.84 -21.61
N ILE A 30 4.13 -8.27 -20.46
CA ILE A 30 5.46 -8.45 -19.85
C ILE A 30 5.69 -9.93 -19.52
N PHE A 31 4.76 -10.58 -18.83
CA PHE A 31 4.86 -11.99 -18.49
C PHE A 31 5.04 -12.88 -19.73
N LEU A 32 4.20 -12.71 -20.74
CA LEU A 32 4.28 -13.49 -21.98
C LEU A 32 5.60 -13.25 -22.71
N GLY A 33 6.08 -12.01 -22.77
CA GLY A 33 7.39 -11.68 -23.35
C GLY A 33 8.54 -12.36 -22.63
N VAL A 34 8.54 -12.32 -21.28
CA VAL A 34 9.54 -13.02 -20.48
C VAL A 34 9.46 -14.53 -20.68
N ARG A 35 8.25 -15.12 -20.68
CA ARG A 35 8.07 -16.56 -20.93
C ARG A 35 8.57 -16.97 -22.33
N ASP A 36 8.36 -16.16 -23.35
CA ASP A 36 8.85 -16.42 -24.69
C ASP A 36 10.37 -16.35 -24.78
N LEU A 37 11.02 -15.44 -24.03
CA LEU A 37 12.48 -15.42 -23.90
C LEU A 37 12.99 -16.70 -23.22
N TYR A 38 12.36 -17.15 -22.14
CA TYR A 38 12.73 -18.41 -21.49
C TYR A 38 12.58 -19.62 -22.43
N LYS A 39 11.54 -19.65 -23.26
CA LYS A 39 11.38 -20.71 -24.28
C LYS A 39 12.50 -20.70 -25.30
N LYS A 40 12.95 -19.51 -25.71
CA LYS A 40 13.93 -19.33 -26.76
C LYS A 40 15.37 -19.52 -26.27
N GLU A 41 15.67 -18.99 -25.10
CA GLU A 41 17.04 -18.85 -24.60
C GLU A 41 17.36 -19.80 -23.44
N GLY A 42 16.35 -20.47 -22.90
CA GLY A 42 16.50 -21.28 -21.69
C GLY A 42 16.67 -20.39 -20.45
N GLY A 43 17.47 -20.83 -19.52
CA GLY A 43 17.76 -20.11 -18.28
C GLY A 43 18.04 -21.08 -17.14
N LYS A 44 18.40 -20.54 -15.98
CA LYS A 44 18.78 -21.37 -14.84
C LYS A 44 17.61 -22.16 -14.24
N PHE A 45 16.39 -21.57 -14.28
CA PHE A 45 15.17 -22.15 -13.70
C PHE A 45 13.96 -21.88 -14.62
N PRO A 46 13.88 -22.51 -15.83
CA PRO A 46 12.84 -22.23 -16.80
C PRO A 46 11.46 -22.79 -16.42
N ASP A 47 11.42 -23.96 -15.77
CA ASP A 47 10.21 -24.74 -15.56
C ASP A 47 9.09 -23.98 -14.85
N PRO A 48 9.34 -23.25 -13.73
CA PRO A 48 8.26 -22.53 -13.05
C PRO A 48 7.52 -21.54 -13.91
N ILE A 49 8.19 -20.85 -14.85
CA ILE A 49 7.56 -19.88 -15.72
C ILE A 49 6.94 -20.53 -16.97
N LEU A 50 7.59 -21.58 -17.50
CA LEU A 50 7.10 -22.28 -18.69
C LEU A 50 5.86 -23.13 -18.41
N ASN A 51 5.81 -23.75 -17.23
CA ASN A 51 4.72 -24.62 -16.82
C ASN A 51 3.54 -23.88 -16.13
N LEU A 52 3.68 -22.56 -15.92
CA LEU A 52 2.59 -21.77 -15.35
C LEU A 52 1.40 -21.77 -16.32
N THR A 53 0.23 -22.16 -15.80
CA THR A 53 -1.03 -22.14 -16.53
C THR A 53 -1.45 -20.68 -16.81
N TRP A 54 -1.83 -20.41 -18.07
CA TRP A 54 -2.22 -19.08 -18.53
C TRP A 54 -3.45 -19.17 -19.45
N ASN A 55 -4.56 -19.64 -18.90
CA ASN A 55 -5.77 -19.99 -19.64
C ASN A 55 -6.83 -18.88 -19.56
N TYR A 56 -6.47 -17.67 -19.93
CA TYR A 56 -7.41 -16.56 -20.02
C TYR A 56 -8.04 -16.51 -21.42
N THR A 57 -9.27 -16.02 -21.50
CA THR A 57 -10.01 -15.83 -22.75
C THR A 57 -9.24 -14.96 -23.75
N ASP A 58 -8.60 -13.88 -23.25
CA ASP A 58 -7.56 -13.15 -23.97
C ASP A 58 -6.25 -13.21 -23.17
N PRO A 59 -5.26 -14.00 -23.64
CA PRO A 59 -4.00 -14.13 -22.92
C PRO A 59 -3.17 -12.85 -22.81
N LYS A 60 -3.33 -11.90 -23.76
CA LYS A 60 -2.58 -10.64 -23.77
C LYS A 60 -3.29 -9.51 -23.00
N ASN A 61 -4.58 -9.62 -22.81
CA ASN A 61 -5.39 -8.68 -22.04
C ASN A 61 -6.47 -9.45 -21.26
N PRO A 62 -6.10 -10.17 -20.20
CA PRO A 62 -7.04 -11.01 -19.45
C PRO A 62 -8.26 -10.22 -19.01
N PRO A 63 -9.48 -10.68 -19.34
CA PRO A 63 -10.69 -10.03 -18.86
C PRO A 63 -10.74 -10.01 -17.33
N LEU A 64 -11.22 -8.91 -16.76
CA LEU A 64 -11.33 -8.76 -15.29
C LEU A 64 -12.18 -9.86 -14.66
N GLN A 65 -13.18 -10.37 -15.39
CA GLN A 65 -13.99 -11.49 -14.94
C GLN A 65 -13.20 -12.78 -14.78
N ASP A 66 -12.27 -13.06 -15.70
CA ASP A 66 -11.41 -14.25 -15.64
C ASP A 66 -10.46 -14.14 -14.44
N LEU A 67 -9.88 -12.95 -14.22
CA LEU A 67 -9.05 -12.67 -13.05
C LEU A 67 -9.85 -12.79 -11.74
N ALA A 68 -11.09 -12.28 -11.72
CA ALA A 68 -11.94 -12.38 -10.53
C ALA A 68 -12.31 -13.84 -10.20
N LYS A 69 -12.55 -14.67 -11.22
CA LYS A 69 -12.81 -16.11 -11.05
C LYS A 69 -11.57 -16.84 -10.54
N GLU A 70 -10.39 -16.49 -11.03
CA GLU A 70 -9.15 -17.06 -10.54
C GLU A 70 -8.86 -16.66 -9.08
N LEU A 71 -9.07 -15.38 -8.74
CA LEU A 71 -8.95 -14.91 -7.35
C LEU A 71 -9.94 -15.62 -6.43
N ASN A 72 -11.18 -15.78 -6.87
CA ASN A 72 -12.18 -16.54 -6.12
C ASN A 72 -11.74 -17.96 -5.87
N GLY A 73 -11.31 -18.63 -6.91
CA GLY A 73 -10.90 -20.03 -6.87
C GLY A 73 -11.98 -21.02 -7.34
N ARG A 74 -11.48 -22.17 -7.74
CA ARG A 74 -12.28 -23.26 -8.32
C ARG A 74 -11.84 -24.62 -7.80
N ALA A 75 -12.69 -25.58 -7.97
CA ALA A 75 -12.33 -26.99 -7.83
C ALA A 75 -11.37 -27.39 -8.98
N VAL A 76 -10.28 -28.06 -8.64
CA VAL A 76 -9.34 -28.66 -9.61
C VAL A 76 -9.78 -30.08 -9.95
N THR A 77 -10.29 -30.80 -8.96
CA THR A 77 -10.87 -32.13 -9.09
C THR A 77 -12.25 -32.16 -8.43
N ASP A 78 -13.07 -33.16 -8.79
CA ASP A 78 -14.33 -33.41 -8.10
C ASP A 78 -14.06 -33.74 -6.62
N PHE A 79 -14.83 -33.15 -5.71
CA PHE A 79 -14.78 -33.50 -4.30
C PHE A 79 -16.14 -33.28 -3.61
N THR A 80 -16.37 -33.98 -2.51
CA THR A 80 -17.52 -33.73 -1.64
C THR A 80 -17.07 -32.90 -0.44
N ASP A 81 -17.72 -31.78 -0.21
CA ASP A 81 -17.46 -30.97 0.97
C ASP A 81 -17.97 -31.67 2.24
N SER A 82 -17.06 -31.84 3.20
CA SER A 82 -17.37 -32.62 4.41
C SER A 82 -18.39 -31.96 5.34
N ALA A 83 -18.47 -30.62 5.32
CA ALA A 83 -19.36 -29.86 6.19
C ALA A 83 -20.79 -29.77 5.61
N THR A 84 -20.92 -29.56 4.29
CA THR A 84 -22.22 -29.36 3.63
C THR A 84 -22.72 -30.58 2.90
N GLN A 85 -21.89 -31.62 2.73
CA GLN A 85 -22.15 -32.82 1.92
C GLN A 85 -22.45 -32.49 0.44
N GLN A 86 -22.08 -31.32 -0.02
CA GLN A 86 -22.25 -30.91 -1.40
C GLN A 86 -21.12 -31.46 -2.28
N MET A 87 -21.51 -31.98 -3.44
CA MET A 87 -20.58 -32.33 -4.49
C MET A 87 -20.15 -31.05 -5.23
N VAL A 88 -18.85 -30.79 -5.28
CA VAL A 88 -18.25 -29.71 -6.05
C VAL A 88 -17.50 -30.31 -7.22
N LYS A 89 -17.88 -29.92 -8.43
CA LYS A 89 -17.31 -30.45 -9.67
C LYS A 89 -16.05 -29.72 -10.07
N ALA A 90 -15.12 -30.42 -10.70
CA ALA A 90 -13.93 -29.82 -11.31
C ALA A 90 -14.30 -28.67 -12.25
N GLY A 91 -13.61 -27.53 -12.10
CA GLY A 91 -13.91 -26.29 -12.82
C GLY A 91 -14.94 -25.38 -12.16
N GLN A 92 -15.76 -25.89 -11.24
CA GLN A 92 -16.77 -25.09 -10.55
C GLN A 92 -16.13 -24.04 -9.62
N GLN A 93 -16.70 -22.84 -9.63
CA GLN A 93 -16.28 -21.77 -8.74
C GLN A 93 -16.68 -22.08 -7.28
N LEU A 94 -15.75 -21.82 -6.36
CA LEU A 94 -16.00 -22.08 -4.94
C LEU A 94 -16.97 -21.04 -4.34
N ALA A 95 -17.89 -21.49 -3.53
CA ALA A 95 -18.90 -20.64 -2.89
C ALA A 95 -18.34 -19.82 -1.71
N GLY A 96 -17.16 -20.17 -1.21
CA GLY A 96 -16.52 -19.48 -0.10
C GLY A 96 -15.22 -20.16 0.34
N TYR A 97 -14.46 -19.48 1.16
CA TYR A 97 -13.16 -19.98 1.63
C TYR A 97 -13.23 -21.27 2.48
N ALA A 98 -14.39 -21.58 3.05
CA ALA A 98 -14.60 -22.85 3.76
C ALA A 98 -14.50 -24.10 2.86
N PHE A 99 -14.66 -23.91 1.54
CA PHE A 99 -14.48 -24.96 0.55
C PHE A 99 -13.03 -25.16 0.10
N LEU A 100 -12.10 -24.31 0.52
CA LEU A 100 -10.69 -24.47 0.17
C LEU A 100 -10.09 -25.69 0.88
N ARG A 101 -9.28 -26.42 0.13
CA ARG A 101 -8.64 -27.67 0.57
C ARG A 101 -7.12 -27.57 0.38
N ASP A 102 -6.40 -28.18 1.30
CA ASP A 102 -4.93 -28.24 1.30
C ASP A 102 -4.36 -29.46 0.57
N ASP A 103 -5.24 -30.37 0.11
CA ASP A 103 -4.89 -31.57 -0.63
C ASP A 103 -4.71 -31.36 -2.15
N GLY A 104 -4.83 -30.13 -2.63
CA GLY A 104 -4.71 -29.79 -4.05
C GLY A 104 -6.01 -29.95 -4.85
N ALA A 105 -7.12 -30.35 -4.25
CA ALA A 105 -8.42 -30.46 -4.91
C ALA A 105 -9.03 -29.10 -5.27
N THR A 106 -8.49 -28.00 -4.72
CA THR A 106 -8.93 -26.64 -5.00
C THR A 106 -7.75 -25.71 -5.31
N SER A 107 -8.02 -24.64 -6.04
CA SER A 107 -7.07 -23.58 -6.34
C SER A 107 -7.76 -22.24 -6.17
N SER A 108 -7.11 -21.28 -5.49
CA SER A 108 -7.58 -19.90 -5.35
C SER A 108 -6.39 -18.95 -5.41
N GLY A 109 -6.53 -17.86 -6.13
CA GLY A 109 -5.49 -16.83 -6.19
C GLY A 109 -5.32 -16.09 -4.87
N ASN A 110 -6.39 -15.96 -4.09
CA ASN A 110 -6.35 -15.40 -2.74
C ASN A 110 -7.57 -15.83 -1.94
N TRP A 111 -7.38 -16.67 -0.94
CA TRP A 111 -8.40 -17.26 -0.09
C TRP A 111 -9.42 -16.24 0.46
N ILE A 112 -8.98 -15.03 0.77
CA ILE A 112 -9.81 -13.97 1.35
C ILE A 112 -10.92 -13.50 0.40
N TRP A 113 -10.75 -13.70 -0.90
CA TRP A 113 -11.70 -13.35 -1.94
C TRP A 113 -12.54 -14.54 -2.39
N CYS A 114 -12.30 -15.71 -1.82
CA CYS A 114 -13.08 -16.90 -2.13
C CYS A 114 -14.54 -16.70 -1.71
N GLY A 115 -15.47 -16.91 -2.64
CA GLY A 115 -16.88 -16.56 -2.53
C GLY A 115 -17.26 -15.22 -3.15
N SER A 116 -16.29 -14.41 -3.62
CA SER A 116 -16.59 -13.13 -4.26
C SER A 116 -17.10 -13.23 -5.70
N TRP A 117 -16.80 -14.33 -6.37
CA TRP A 117 -17.34 -14.66 -7.69
C TRP A 117 -17.72 -16.14 -7.74
N THR A 118 -19.01 -16.42 -7.67
CA THR A 118 -19.54 -17.79 -7.67
C THR A 118 -20.25 -18.09 -8.99
N GLU A 119 -20.82 -19.30 -9.13
CA GLU A 119 -21.69 -19.65 -10.26
C GLU A 119 -22.91 -18.72 -10.37
N ALA A 120 -23.32 -18.11 -9.27
CA ALA A 120 -24.38 -17.09 -9.24
C ALA A 120 -23.89 -15.67 -9.68
N GLY A 121 -22.64 -15.54 -10.08
CA GLY A 121 -22.03 -14.28 -10.53
C GLY A 121 -21.25 -13.54 -9.46
N SER A 122 -20.97 -12.26 -9.72
CA SER A 122 -20.16 -11.41 -8.86
C SER A 122 -20.90 -10.97 -7.59
N LEU A 123 -20.32 -11.25 -6.44
CA LEU A 123 -20.80 -10.74 -5.15
C LEU A 123 -20.81 -9.19 -5.12
N ALA A 124 -19.86 -8.55 -5.81
CA ALA A 124 -19.75 -7.10 -5.89
C ALA A 124 -20.98 -6.41 -6.55
N GLN A 125 -21.79 -7.15 -7.28
CA GLN A 125 -22.99 -6.65 -7.95
C GLN A 125 -24.26 -6.80 -7.10
N ARG A 126 -24.19 -7.49 -5.96
CA ARG A 126 -25.34 -7.67 -5.07
C ARG A 126 -25.73 -6.34 -4.42
N ARG A 127 -27.04 -6.06 -4.38
CA ARG A 127 -27.62 -4.82 -3.85
C ARG A 127 -28.85 -5.07 -2.97
N GLY A 128 -29.03 -6.30 -2.47
CA GLY A 128 -30.14 -6.64 -1.60
C GLY A 128 -30.03 -5.94 -0.25
N THR A 129 -31.09 -5.27 0.18
CA THR A 129 -31.16 -4.50 1.44
C THR A 129 -32.03 -5.18 2.49
N ASP A 130 -32.47 -6.41 2.23
CA ASP A 130 -33.21 -7.19 3.21
C ASP A 130 -32.26 -7.77 4.27
N ASP A 131 -32.60 -7.57 5.53
CA ASP A 131 -31.85 -8.09 6.67
C ASP A 131 -32.79 -8.71 7.71
N PRO A 132 -33.19 -9.98 7.50
CA PRO A 132 -34.09 -10.67 8.43
C PRO A 132 -33.49 -10.86 9.83
N SER A 133 -32.17 -10.71 9.98
CA SER A 133 -31.52 -10.79 11.30
C SER A 133 -31.73 -9.56 12.17
N GLY A 134 -32.02 -8.40 11.59
CA GLY A 134 -32.06 -7.10 12.28
C GLY A 134 -30.72 -6.68 12.89
N LEU A 135 -29.60 -7.29 12.47
CA LEU A 135 -28.27 -7.08 13.05
C LEU A 135 -27.32 -6.33 12.12
N GLY A 136 -27.81 -5.87 10.97
CA GLY A 136 -26.97 -5.20 9.98
C GLY A 136 -26.17 -6.17 9.10
N VAL A 137 -26.59 -7.42 9.01
CA VAL A 137 -25.86 -8.46 8.26
C VAL A 137 -26.03 -8.29 6.74
N TYR A 138 -27.23 -7.95 6.29
CA TYR A 138 -27.57 -7.74 4.87
C TYR A 138 -26.98 -8.84 3.96
N PRO A 139 -27.44 -10.08 4.05
CA PRO A 139 -26.78 -11.24 3.44
C PRO A 139 -26.67 -11.16 1.91
N ASN A 140 -27.53 -10.38 1.27
CA ASN A 140 -27.55 -10.19 -0.19
C ASN A 140 -26.92 -8.88 -0.66
N TRP A 141 -26.13 -8.21 0.19
CA TRP A 141 -25.34 -7.06 -0.20
C TRP A 141 -23.93 -7.48 -0.67
N GLY A 142 -23.27 -6.61 -1.42
CA GLY A 142 -21.91 -6.82 -1.91
C GLY A 142 -20.85 -6.56 -0.85
N TRP A 143 -20.72 -7.43 0.13
CA TRP A 143 -19.71 -7.34 1.17
C TRP A 143 -18.37 -7.93 0.73
N ALA A 144 -17.27 -7.28 1.10
CA ALA A 144 -15.93 -7.85 0.94
C ALA A 144 -15.71 -9.07 1.87
N TRP A 145 -16.39 -9.09 3.01
CA TRP A 145 -16.36 -10.15 4.00
C TRP A 145 -17.77 -10.70 4.24
N PRO A 146 -17.91 -11.99 4.48
CA PRO A 146 -19.23 -12.57 4.77
C PRO A 146 -19.93 -11.88 5.93
N MET A 147 -21.24 -11.71 5.86
CA MET A 147 -22.08 -11.18 6.93
C MET A 147 -21.67 -9.78 7.42
N ASN A 148 -21.23 -8.89 6.53
CA ASN A 148 -20.81 -7.53 6.89
C ASN A 148 -19.68 -7.47 7.92
N ARG A 149 -18.83 -8.47 7.96
CA ARG A 149 -17.68 -8.50 8.88
C ARG A 149 -16.65 -7.43 8.53
N ARG A 150 -15.88 -7.00 9.53
CA ARG A 150 -14.80 -6.05 9.37
C ARG A 150 -13.44 -6.74 9.47
N VAL A 151 -12.45 -6.19 8.75
CA VAL A 151 -11.04 -6.49 9.01
C VAL A 151 -10.56 -5.79 10.28
N LEU A 152 -11.17 -4.64 10.61
CA LEU A 152 -10.87 -3.89 11.82
C LEU A 152 -11.68 -4.43 13.01
N TYR A 153 -11.00 -4.67 14.09
CA TYR A 153 -11.44 -5.45 15.25
C TYR A 153 -12.22 -4.60 16.24
N ASN A 154 -13.52 -4.51 16.07
CA ASN A 154 -14.37 -3.78 17.01
C ASN A 154 -14.54 -4.50 18.35
N ARG A 155 -14.36 -5.84 18.40
CA ARG A 155 -14.39 -6.63 19.62
C ARG A 155 -13.24 -6.29 20.58
N ALA A 156 -12.11 -5.79 20.11
CA ALA A 156 -11.01 -5.36 20.96
C ALA A 156 -11.39 -4.26 21.96
N SER A 157 -12.54 -3.62 21.77
CA SER A 157 -13.11 -2.69 22.76
C SER A 157 -13.68 -3.37 24.03
N CYS A 158 -13.68 -4.72 24.07
CA CYS A 158 -14.19 -5.52 25.17
C CYS A 158 -13.19 -6.59 25.62
N ASP A 159 -13.41 -7.11 26.84
CA ASP A 159 -12.78 -8.32 27.31
C ASP A 159 -13.37 -9.59 26.67
N LEU A 160 -12.87 -10.77 27.05
CA LEU A 160 -13.33 -12.06 26.52
C LEU A 160 -14.79 -12.41 26.90
N ASN A 161 -15.34 -11.76 27.90
CA ASN A 161 -16.73 -11.93 28.36
C ASN A 161 -17.66 -10.91 27.69
N GLY A 162 -17.13 -10.06 26.81
CA GLY A 162 -17.89 -9.04 26.14
C GLY A 162 -18.17 -7.80 26.98
N LYS A 163 -17.47 -7.63 28.11
CA LYS A 163 -17.56 -6.43 28.91
C LYS A 163 -16.59 -5.36 28.34
N PRO A 164 -17.08 -4.13 28.09
CA PRO A 164 -16.22 -3.06 27.60
C PRO A 164 -15.07 -2.73 28.58
N TRP A 165 -13.89 -2.50 28.02
CA TRP A 165 -12.74 -1.96 28.78
C TRP A 165 -13.00 -0.54 29.27
N ASP A 166 -13.65 0.25 28.42
CA ASP A 166 -14.00 1.64 28.66
C ASP A 166 -15.40 1.88 28.05
N ALA A 167 -16.33 2.35 28.89
CA ALA A 167 -17.71 2.58 28.46
C ALA A 167 -17.82 3.67 27.37
N ASP A 168 -16.92 4.66 27.38
CA ASP A 168 -16.95 5.77 26.44
C ASP A 168 -16.28 5.44 25.09
N ARG A 169 -15.43 4.40 25.06
CA ARG A 169 -14.68 3.97 23.87
C ARG A 169 -15.13 2.65 23.27
N ARG A 170 -16.19 2.06 23.83
CA ARG A 170 -16.72 0.79 23.35
C ARG A 170 -17.25 0.91 21.92
N GLN A 171 -17.01 -0.12 21.13
CA GLN A 171 -17.58 -0.26 19.79
C GLN A 171 -18.69 -1.28 19.76
N ILE A 172 -18.46 -2.45 20.35
CA ILE A 172 -19.45 -3.51 20.55
C ILE A 172 -19.31 -4.07 21.97
N TRP A 173 -20.38 -4.67 22.49
CA TRP A 173 -20.36 -5.39 23.78
C TRP A 173 -21.45 -6.47 23.79
N TRP A 174 -21.27 -7.44 24.66
CA TRP A 174 -22.27 -8.47 24.87
C TRP A 174 -23.43 -7.93 25.69
N ASN A 175 -24.65 -8.16 25.21
CA ASN A 175 -25.87 -7.85 25.96
C ASN A 175 -26.46 -9.17 26.48
N GLU A 176 -26.49 -9.34 27.78
CA GLU A 176 -26.90 -10.58 28.42
C GLU A 176 -28.41 -10.84 28.27
N ASP A 177 -29.21 -9.79 28.27
CA ASP A 177 -30.69 -9.91 28.13
C ASP A 177 -31.07 -10.30 26.69
N LEU A 178 -30.41 -9.72 25.72
CA LEU A 178 -30.66 -9.99 24.29
C LEU A 178 -29.89 -11.21 23.77
N LYS A 179 -28.99 -11.79 24.56
CA LYS A 179 -28.10 -12.90 24.18
C LYS A 179 -27.40 -12.66 22.85
N ARG A 180 -26.91 -11.45 22.63
CA ARG A 180 -26.21 -11.06 21.41
C ARG A 180 -25.25 -9.89 21.64
N TRP A 181 -24.30 -9.74 20.74
CA TRP A 181 -23.47 -8.56 20.67
C TRP A 181 -24.26 -7.38 20.13
N VAL A 182 -24.14 -6.24 20.80
CA VAL A 182 -24.75 -4.96 20.43
C VAL A 182 -23.69 -3.88 20.39
N GLY A 183 -24.00 -2.73 19.83
CA GLY A 183 -23.08 -1.58 19.84
C GLY A 183 -23.27 -0.65 18.66
N ASN A 184 -22.24 0.17 18.45
CA ASN A 184 -22.21 1.20 17.43
C ASN A 184 -21.80 0.65 16.06
N ASP A 185 -21.45 -0.62 15.99
CA ASP A 185 -20.97 -1.27 14.80
C ASP A 185 -21.38 -2.74 14.74
N VAL A 186 -21.33 -3.33 13.53
CA VAL A 186 -21.58 -4.74 13.35
C VAL A 186 -20.38 -5.56 13.84
N PRO A 187 -20.59 -6.60 14.67
CA PRO A 187 -19.52 -7.48 15.09
C PRO A 187 -18.78 -8.10 13.91
N ASP A 188 -17.47 -8.24 14.04
CA ASP A 188 -16.59 -8.89 13.04
C ASP A 188 -16.71 -10.42 13.03
N PHE A 189 -17.69 -10.98 13.73
CA PHE A 189 -18.04 -12.39 13.84
C PHE A 189 -19.54 -12.53 13.95
N LYS A 190 -20.06 -13.78 14.10
CA LYS A 190 -21.49 -14.05 14.19
C LYS A 190 -22.09 -13.37 15.44
N PRO A 191 -23.04 -12.44 15.30
CA PRO A 191 -23.48 -11.58 16.41
C PRO A 191 -24.15 -12.30 17.59
N ASP A 192 -24.73 -13.47 17.36
CA ASP A 192 -25.37 -14.31 18.39
C ASP A 192 -24.42 -15.33 19.04
N SER A 193 -23.14 -15.32 18.66
CA SER A 193 -22.14 -16.18 19.30
C SER A 193 -21.84 -15.72 20.70
N ALA A 194 -22.09 -16.57 21.70
CA ALA A 194 -21.84 -16.21 23.09
C ALA A 194 -20.32 -16.01 23.36
N PRO A 195 -19.93 -15.10 24.25
CA PRO A 195 -18.52 -14.91 24.61
C PRO A 195 -17.83 -16.19 25.04
N LYS A 196 -18.53 -17.07 25.76
CA LYS A 196 -18.04 -18.37 26.22
C LYS A 196 -17.63 -19.31 25.07
N ASP A 197 -18.22 -19.17 23.90
CA ASP A 197 -17.94 -20.02 22.75
C ASP A 197 -16.58 -19.69 22.12
N ARG A 198 -15.93 -18.62 22.60
CA ARG A 198 -14.59 -18.16 22.18
C ARG A 198 -14.40 -18.12 20.68
N LEU A 199 -15.47 -17.89 19.93
CA LEU A 199 -15.38 -17.64 18.50
C LEU A 199 -14.66 -16.31 18.32
N GLY A 200 -13.35 -16.37 18.24
CA GLY A 200 -12.48 -15.23 18.09
C GLY A 200 -12.84 -14.44 16.83
N PRO A 201 -12.51 -13.15 16.78
CA PRO A 201 -12.54 -12.40 15.55
C PRO A 201 -11.63 -13.07 14.54
N PHE A 202 -11.97 -12.92 13.29
CA PHE A 202 -11.43 -13.67 12.14
C PHE A 202 -9.90 -13.75 12.04
N ILE A 203 -9.17 -12.73 12.48
CA ILE A 203 -7.69 -12.69 12.48
C ILE A 203 -7.11 -12.06 13.75
N MET A 204 -7.90 -11.90 14.79
CA MET A 204 -7.48 -11.30 16.05
C MET A 204 -7.30 -12.36 17.12
N ASN A 205 -6.36 -12.13 18.02
CA ASN A 205 -6.24 -12.94 19.22
C ASN A 205 -7.51 -12.82 20.08
N PRO A 206 -7.99 -13.93 20.65
CA PRO A 206 -9.18 -13.89 21.51
C PRO A 206 -9.00 -13.01 22.74
N GLU A 207 -7.77 -12.72 23.15
CA GLU A 207 -7.46 -11.84 24.27
C GLU A 207 -7.81 -10.38 24.02
N GLY A 208 -8.01 -9.97 22.76
CA GLY A 208 -8.31 -8.57 22.42
C GLY A 208 -7.14 -7.60 22.62
N VAL A 209 -5.93 -8.09 22.73
CA VAL A 209 -4.71 -7.28 22.91
C VAL A 209 -3.91 -7.20 21.61
N GLY A 210 -3.30 -6.05 21.38
CA GLY A 210 -2.32 -5.88 20.32
C GLY A 210 -1.05 -6.67 20.63
N ARG A 211 -0.52 -7.36 19.64
CA ARG A 211 0.76 -8.05 19.74
C ARG A 211 1.74 -7.48 18.75
N LEU A 212 2.92 -7.15 19.22
CA LEU A 212 4.06 -6.85 18.36
C LEU A 212 4.74 -8.17 18.02
N PHE A 213 4.69 -8.55 16.75
CA PHE A 213 5.34 -9.76 16.29
C PHE A 213 6.77 -9.46 15.93
N VAL A 214 7.67 -10.20 16.59
CA VAL A 214 9.01 -10.38 16.10
C VAL A 214 9.12 -11.81 15.63
N PRO A 215 9.38 -12.10 14.34
CA PRO A 215 9.53 -13.46 13.85
C PRO A 215 10.65 -14.18 14.60
N LEU A 216 10.39 -15.42 15.02
CA LEU A 216 11.42 -16.25 15.67
C LEU A 216 12.64 -16.46 14.76
N ALA A 217 12.45 -16.45 13.45
CA ALA A 217 13.52 -16.50 12.46
C ALA A 217 14.36 -15.22 12.38
N GLY A 218 14.01 -14.20 13.16
CA GLY A 218 14.71 -12.94 13.23
C GLY A 218 14.39 -12.00 12.05
N MET A 219 14.39 -10.71 12.36
CA MET A 219 14.54 -9.67 11.36
C MET A 219 16.03 -9.47 11.07
N ALA A 220 16.37 -8.95 9.89
CA ALA A 220 17.77 -8.74 9.49
C ALA A 220 18.53 -7.81 10.44
N ASP A 221 17.84 -6.89 11.10
CA ASP A 221 18.36 -5.91 12.07
C ASP A 221 18.08 -6.28 13.54
N GLY A 222 17.65 -7.52 13.78
CA GLY A 222 17.45 -8.05 15.13
C GLY A 222 16.02 -7.91 15.66
N PRO A 223 15.77 -8.47 16.87
CA PRO A 223 14.42 -8.59 17.42
C PRO A 223 13.83 -7.29 17.97
N PHE A 224 14.65 -6.27 18.19
CA PHE A 224 14.21 -4.98 18.71
C PHE A 224 14.56 -3.89 17.70
N PRO A 225 13.58 -3.08 17.27
CA PRO A 225 13.87 -1.97 16.38
C PRO A 225 14.73 -0.94 17.13
N GLU A 226 15.79 -0.51 16.46
CA GLU A 226 16.68 0.55 16.93
C GLU A 226 16.59 1.75 16.00
N HIS A 227 16.79 2.94 16.54
CA HIS A 227 16.81 4.16 15.76
C HIS A 227 18.22 4.40 15.21
N TYR A 228 18.34 4.34 13.90
CA TYR A 228 19.53 4.77 13.16
C TYR A 228 19.26 6.05 12.39
N GLU A 229 20.31 6.80 12.08
CA GLU A 229 20.21 7.89 11.13
C GLU A 229 19.91 7.36 9.72
N PRO A 230 19.19 8.14 8.88
CA PRO A 230 19.11 7.87 7.46
C PRO A 230 20.51 7.67 6.86
N PHE A 231 20.60 6.92 5.78
CA PHE A 231 21.90 6.62 5.18
C PHE A 231 22.69 7.89 4.82
N GLU A 232 21.98 8.92 4.36
CA GLU A 232 22.51 10.28 4.19
C GLU A 232 22.02 11.15 5.35
N SER A 233 22.87 11.46 6.31
CA SER A 233 22.56 12.35 7.43
C SER A 233 23.68 13.38 7.65
N PRO A 234 23.34 14.64 7.98
CA PRO A 234 24.32 15.67 8.28
C PRO A 234 24.79 15.65 9.74
N VAL A 235 24.23 14.74 10.55
CA VAL A 235 24.49 14.66 12.00
C VAL A 235 24.92 13.26 12.39
N ALA A 236 25.66 13.15 13.49
CA ALA A 236 25.95 11.88 14.13
C ALA A 236 24.79 11.46 15.05
N ASN A 237 24.51 10.15 15.13
CA ASN A 237 23.52 9.61 16.05
C ASN A 237 24.15 9.45 17.44
N PRO A 238 23.69 10.17 18.48
CA PRO A 238 24.25 10.04 19.82
C PRO A 238 23.95 8.69 20.48
N LEU A 239 22.91 7.98 20.03
CA LEU A 239 22.57 6.65 20.52
C LEU A 239 23.49 5.56 19.95
N HIS A 240 24.04 5.79 18.77
CA HIS A 240 24.93 4.87 18.06
C HIS A 240 26.22 5.56 17.60
N PRO A 241 27.07 6.00 18.51
CA PRO A 241 28.24 6.82 18.14
C PRO A 241 29.27 6.08 17.29
N LYS A 242 29.25 4.73 17.30
CA LYS A 242 30.15 3.90 16.50
C LYS A 242 29.51 3.38 15.21
N GLN A 243 28.19 3.37 15.13
CA GLN A 243 27.41 2.86 14.00
C GLN A 243 26.25 3.81 13.71
N GLN A 244 26.46 4.78 12.87
CA GLN A 244 25.46 5.82 12.58
C GLN A 244 24.25 5.30 11.82
N ASN A 245 24.49 4.49 10.80
CA ASN A 245 23.46 3.95 9.93
C ASN A 245 23.17 2.49 10.27
N ASN A 246 21.95 2.03 9.98
CA ASN A 246 21.60 0.63 10.10
C ASN A 246 22.57 -0.24 9.26
N PRO A 247 23.36 -1.13 9.89
CA PRO A 247 24.43 -1.87 9.20
C PRO A 247 23.93 -2.88 8.17
N VAL A 248 22.65 -3.24 8.24
CA VAL A 248 22.05 -4.27 7.37
C VAL A 248 21.09 -3.69 6.32
N VAL A 249 21.07 -2.36 6.14
CA VAL A 249 20.29 -1.76 5.04
C VAL A 249 20.70 -2.36 3.71
N LYS A 250 19.74 -2.49 2.81
CA LYS A 250 20.01 -2.95 1.44
C LYS A 250 20.36 -1.78 0.54
N LYS A 251 21.52 -1.87 -0.04
CA LYS A 251 22.00 -0.96 -1.09
C LYS A 251 22.05 -1.71 -2.41
N TYR A 252 21.79 -1.00 -3.48
CA TYR A 252 21.78 -1.57 -4.83
C TYR A 252 22.90 -0.94 -5.63
N THR A 253 23.63 -1.73 -6.38
CA THR A 253 24.74 -1.29 -7.20
C THR A 253 24.24 -0.85 -8.57
N THR A 254 23.84 0.40 -8.69
CA THR A 254 23.43 1.03 -9.95
C THR A 254 24.12 2.37 -10.13
N ASP A 255 24.04 2.99 -11.30
CA ASP A 255 24.54 4.35 -11.53
C ASP A 255 23.85 5.39 -10.63
N MET A 256 22.73 5.03 -10.00
CA MET A 256 21.98 5.86 -9.05
C MET A 256 22.45 5.70 -7.60
N ASP A 257 23.40 4.80 -7.32
CA ASP A 257 23.91 4.52 -5.96
C ASP A 257 25.07 5.43 -5.56
N LYS A 258 24.87 6.72 -5.80
CA LYS A 258 25.75 7.78 -5.30
C LYS A 258 25.12 8.37 -4.04
N TYR A 259 25.91 8.53 -3.00
CA TYR A 259 25.44 9.03 -1.72
C TYR A 259 26.09 10.37 -1.42
N GLY A 260 25.28 11.34 -0.98
CA GLY A 260 25.74 12.66 -0.61
C GLY A 260 26.26 12.70 0.82
N THR A 261 27.36 13.40 1.02
CA THR A 261 27.94 13.66 2.35
C THR A 261 28.06 15.15 2.61
N SER A 262 28.06 15.52 3.89
CA SER A 262 28.31 16.93 4.28
C SER A 262 29.69 17.44 3.83
N ALA A 263 30.69 16.57 3.77
CA ALA A 263 32.03 16.90 3.28
C ALA A 263 32.02 17.30 1.79
N GLU A 264 31.13 16.76 1.00
CA GLU A 264 30.90 17.09 -0.40
C GLU A 264 29.95 18.28 -0.60
N GLY A 265 29.51 18.90 0.51
CA GLY A 265 28.64 20.07 0.52
C GLY A 265 27.12 19.73 0.44
N TYR A 266 26.74 18.48 0.58
CA TYR A 266 25.33 18.09 0.73
C TYR A 266 24.96 18.18 2.21
N SER A 267 24.43 19.33 2.65
CA SER A 267 24.21 19.62 4.08
C SER A 267 22.76 19.91 4.46
N ILE A 268 21.87 19.94 3.48
CA ILE A 268 20.45 20.23 3.69
C ILE A 268 19.70 18.91 3.64
N ILE A 269 18.90 18.63 4.67
CA ILE A 269 18.00 17.46 4.68
C ILE A 269 16.83 17.73 3.74
N CYS A 270 16.57 16.81 2.84
CA CYS A 270 15.40 16.85 1.98
C CYS A 270 14.41 15.75 2.39
N THR A 271 13.15 16.11 2.52
CA THR A 271 12.04 15.19 2.72
C THR A 271 11.04 15.28 1.59
N THR A 272 10.35 14.19 1.28
CA THR A 272 9.27 14.18 0.31
C THR A 272 7.93 14.00 1.00
N TYR A 273 6.87 14.60 0.45
CA TYR A 273 5.53 14.51 1.02
C TYR A 273 4.45 14.59 -0.05
N ARG A 274 3.20 14.40 0.37
CA ARG A 274 2.02 14.48 -0.46
C ARG A 274 1.22 15.73 -0.16
N LEU A 275 0.57 16.27 -1.21
CA LEU A 275 -0.37 17.38 -1.11
C LEU A 275 -1.80 16.85 -1.08
N THR A 276 -2.70 17.59 -0.47
CA THR A 276 -4.15 17.31 -0.50
C THR A 276 -4.77 17.58 -1.87
N GLU A 277 -4.20 18.51 -2.62
CA GLU A 277 -4.68 18.94 -3.93
C GLU A 277 -4.37 17.95 -5.04
N HIS A 278 -3.46 17.01 -4.80
CA HIS A 278 -3.07 16.00 -5.77
C HIS A 278 -3.14 14.59 -5.20
N TYR A 279 -3.52 13.63 -6.03
CA TYR A 279 -3.46 12.21 -5.73
C TYR A 279 -2.32 11.55 -6.53
N HIS A 280 -1.14 11.46 -5.89
CA HIS A 280 0.08 10.96 -6.50
C HIS A 280 0.34 11.63 -7.88
N TYR A 281 0.68 10.86 -8.90
CA TYR A 281 0.87 11.34 -10.27
C TYR A 281 -0.43 11.36 -11.10
N TRP A 282 -1.55 10.87 -10.58
CA TRP A 282 -2.80 10.70 -11.34
C TRP A 282 -3.42 12.05 -11.74
N THR A 283 -3.41 12.98 -10.83
CA THR A 283 -4.13 14.25 -10.99
C THR A 283 -3.35 15.32 -11.75
N LYS A 284 -2.09 15.08 -12.11
CA LYS A 284 -1.29 16.00 -12.93
C LYS A 284 -1.85 16.21 -14.35
N ASN A 285 -2.77 15.36 -14.77
CA ASN A 285 -3.52 15.49 -16.03
C ASN A 285 -4.95 15.97 -15.84
N ASN A 286 -5.37 16.27 -14.61
CA ASN A 286 -6.67 16.82 -14.30
C ASN A 286 -6.58 18.35 -14.25
N PRO A 287 -7.28 19.09 -15.15
CA PRO A 287 -7.16 20.55 -15.24
C PRO A 287 -7.46 21.29 -13.94
N MET A 288 -8.44 20.85 -13.15
CA MET A 288 -8.77 21.48 -11.87
C MET A 288 -7.63 21.36 -10.85
N ASN A 289 -7.06 20.18 -10.69
CA ASN A 289 -5.95 19.95 -9.77
C ASN A 289 -4.70 20.74 -10.23
N VAL A 290 -4.47 20.79 -11.54
CA VAL A 290 -3.36 21.56 -12.12
C VAL A 290 -3.54 23.06 -11.93
N GLN A 291 -4.76 23.60 -11.91
CA GLN A 291 -5.00 25.00 -11.56
C GLN A 291 -4.66 25.31 -10.10
N LEU A 292 -4.92 24.36 -9.18
CA LEU A 292 -4.62 24.54 -7.75
C LEU A 292 -3.13 24.49 -7.48
N VAL A 293 -2.43 23.51 -8.05
CA VAL A 293 -0.97 23.35 -7.91
C VAL A 293 -0.37 23.02 -9.28
N PRO A 294 -0.05 24.07 -10.07
CA PRO A 294 0.30 23.91 -11.47
C PRO A 294 1.70 23.34 -11.71
N GLU A 295 2.61 23.45 -10.76
CA GLU A 295 3.98 23.01 -10.89
C GLU A 295 4.59 22.65 -9.54
N MET A 296 5.74 21.99 -9.61
CA MET A 296 6.50 21.63 -8.43
C MET A 296 7.08 22.87 -7.75
N PHE A 297 7.07 22.79 -6.44
CA PHE A 297 7.74 23.75 -5.58
C PHE A 297 8.62 23.01 -4.55
N VAL A 298 9.51 23.76 -3.93
CA VAL A 298 10.26 23.31 -2.75
C VAL A 298 9.96 24.25 -1.60
N GLU A 299 9.54 23.71 -0.48
CA GLU A 299 9.37 24.47 0.75
C GLU A 299 10.73 24.71 1.40
N ILE A 300 11.02 25.98 1.63
CA ILE A 300 12.31 26.43 2.13
C ILE A 300 12.07 27.25 3.40
N PRO A 301 12.76 26.96 4.52
CA PRO A 301 12.73 27.81 5.71
C PRO A 301 13.11 29.25 5.40
N VAL A 302 12.46 30.21 6.07
CA VAL A 302 12.74 31.63 5.90
C VAL A 302 14.22 31.94 6.11
N GLU A 303 14.83 31.32 7.10
CA GLU A 303 16.24 31.50 7.46
C GLU A 303 17.18 31.02 6.33
N LEU A 304 16.91 29.80 5.80
CA LEU A 304 17.71 29.28 4.69
C LEU A 304 17.55 30.14 3.42
N ALA A 305 16.32 30.55 3.14
CA ALA A 305 16.02 31.42 2.01
C ALA A 305 16.79 32.77 2.12
N SER A 306 16.84 33.35 3.33
CA SER A 306 17.61 34.54 3.63
C SER A 306 19.13 34.33 3.42
N ASP A 307 19.67 33.25 3.97
CA ASP A 307 21.11 32.92 3.88
C ASP A 307 21.54 32.71 2.43
N LEU A 308 20.68 32.18 1.57
CA LEU A 308 20.95 31.94 0.15
C LEU A 308 20.47 33.08 -0.78
N GLY A 309 19.86 34.12 -0.23
CA GLY A 309 19.28 35.23 -1.00
C GLY A 309 18.15 34.82 -1.93
N ILE A 310 17.40 33.74 -1.60
CA ILE A 310 16.28 33.20 -2.38
C ILE A 310 14.99 33.90 -1.97
N LYS A 311 14.19 34.33 -2.95
CA LYS A 311 12.86 34.89 -2.73
C LYS A 311 11.78 33.89 -3.12
N GLY A 312 10.63 34.00 -2.48
CA GLY A 312 9.46 33.21 -2.84
C GLY A 312 9.07 33.38 -4.31
N GLY A 313 8.80 32.28 -5.01
CA GLY A 313 8.48 32.28 -6.43
C GLY A 313 9.67 32.19 -7.39
N GLU A 314 10.91 32.42 -6.92
CA GLU A 314 12.11 32.27 -7.75
C GLU A 314 12.34 30.78 -8.10
N ARG A 315 12.98 30.55 -9.25
CA ARG A 315 13.46 29.21 -9.61
C ARG A 315 14.69 28.85 -8.81
N VAL A 316 14.70 27.62 -8.34
CA VAL A 316 15.83 27.06 -7.58
C VAL A 316 16.19 25.69 -8.10
N LYS A 317 17.44 25.31 -7.93
CA LYS A 317 17.96 23.98 -8.17
C LYS A 317 18.14 23.25 -6.83
N VAL A 318 17.55 22.07 -6.72
CA VAL A 318 17.78 21.12 -5.64
C VAL A 318 18.62 19.99 -6.22
N THR A 319 19.82 19.80 -5.73
CA THR A 319 20.76 18.81 -6.28
C THR A 319 21.12 17.80 -5.19
N SER A 320 20.86 16.53 -5.43
CA SER A 320 21.39 15.40 -4.68
C SER A 320 22.65 14.85 -5.36
N ALA A 321 23.31 13.89 -4.77
CA ALA A 321 24.44 13.21 -5.40
C ALA A 321 24.04 12.48 -6.72
N ARG A 322 22.73 12.29 -6.97
CA ARG A 322 22.19 11.50 -8.09
C ARG A 322 21.58 12.34 -9.21
N ALA A 323 20.92 13.42 -8.87
CA ALA A 323 20.19 14.22 -9.86
C ALA A 323 20.00 15.67 -9.41
N THR A 324 19.58 16.50 -10.36
CA THR A 324 19.16 17.87 -10.13
C THR A 324 17.67 18.03 -10.43
N TYR A 325 17.00 18.80 -9.61
CA TYR A 325 15.57 19.05 -9.65
C TYR A 325 15.30 20.55 -9.68
N LEU A 326 14.50 21.00 -10.65
CA LEU A 326 14.12 22.40 -10.78
C LEU A 326 12.71 22.62 -10.23
N ALA A 327 12.56 23.59 -9.34
CA ALA A 327 11.28 23.94 -8.74
C ALA A 327 11.17 25.43 -8.43
N LYS A 328 9.96 25.89 -8.10
CA LYS A 328 9.76 27.20 -7.48
C LYS A 328 10.05 27.17 -6.00
N ALA A 329 10.68 28.19 -5.48
CA ALA A 329 10.86 28.38 -4.05
C ALA A 329 9.55 28.78 -3.38
N MET A 330 9.10 28.02 -2.41
CA MET A 330 8.05 28.40 -1.47
C MET A 330 8.66 28.69 -0.11
N VAL A 331 8.98 29.94 0.15
CA VAL A 331 9.55 30.36 1.43
C VAL A 331 8.48 30.31 2.52
N THR A 332 8.71 29.53 3.57
CA THR A 332 7.69 29.24 4.56
C THR A 332 8.23 29.23 5.99
N ARG A 333 7.35 29.53 6.96
CA ARG A 333 7.59 29.36 8.39
C ARG A 333 7.18 27.98 8.92
N ARG A 334 6.60 27.13 8.09
CA ARG A 334 6.12 25.80 8.47
C ARG A 334 7.27 24.84 8.77
N ILE A 335 8.34 24.93 7.98
CA ILE A 335 9.59 24.20 8.23
C ILE A 335 10.57 25.14 8.94
N ARG A 336 11.12 24.68 10.04
CA ARG A 336 12.08 25.44 10.85
C ARG A 336 13.43 24.72 10.87
N PRO A 337 14.54 25.47 10.96
CA PRO A 337 15.82 24.84 11.20
C PRO A 337 15.86 24.15 12.57
N MET A 338 16.63 23.08 12.65
CA MET A 338 16.92 22.38 13.89
C MET A 338 18.30 22.81 14.41
N THR A 339 18.50 22.74 15.72
CA THR A 339 19.82 22.88 16.33
C THR A 339 20.21 21.56 16.94
N ILE A 340 21.27 20.94 16.41
CA ILE A 340 21.78 19.64 16.86
C ILE A 340 23.25 19.80 17.14
N ASP A 341 23.69 19.54 18.38
CA ASP A 341 25.04 19.72 18.86
C ASP A 341 25.61 21.13 18.55
N GLY A 342 24.78 22.17 18.76
CA GLY A 342 25.11 23.54 18.50
C GLY A 342 25.19 23.96 17.02
N LYS A 343 24.97 23.03 16.09
CA LYS A 343 24.93 23.29 14.63
C LYS A 343 23.51 23.52 14.16
N LYS A 344 23.34 24.53 13.31
CA LYS A 344 22.05 24.76 12.62
C LYS A 344 21.92 23.80 11.44
N ILE A 345 20.90 22.97 11.44
CA ILE A 345 20.59 22.00 10.39
C ILE A 345 19.32 22.46 9.68
N TYR A 346 19.39 22.60 8.38
CA TYR A 346 18.25 22.97 7.55
C TYR A 346 17.56 21.74 6.97
N GLN A 347 16.24 21.84 6.85
CA GLN A 347 15.40 20.87 6.16
C GLN A 347 14.57 21.59 5.10
N ILE A 348 14.39 20.98 3.94
CA ILE A 348 13.48 21.41 2.89
C ILE A 348 12.50 20.29 2.54
N GLY A 349 11.37 20.65 1.94
CA GLY A 349 10.33 19.69 1.58
C GLY A 349 9.96 19.75 0.11
N LEU A 350 9.78 18.57 -0.51
CA LEU A 350 9.38 18.40 -1.90
C LEU A 350 8.09 17.59 -2.01
N PRO A 351 7.02 18.11 -2.64
CA PRO A 351 5.90 17.28 -3.07
C PRO A 351 6.30 16.28 -4.16
N ILE A 352 5.61 15.14 -4.24
CA ILE A 352 5.95 14.06 -5.18
C ILE A 352 5.01 13.96 -6.39
N HIS A 353 4.05 14.87 -6.53
CA HIS A 353 2.90 14.70 -7.44
C HIS A 353 3.15 15.03 -8.89
N GLN A 354 4.19 15.77 -9.18
CA GLN A 354 4.59 16.09 -10.55
C GLN A 354 5.58 15.05 -11.07
N GLY A 355 5.86 15.06 -12.32
CA GLY A 355 6.75 14.05 -12.86
C GLY A 355 7.14 14.27 -14.30
N PHE A 356 7.42 13.18 -14.98
CA PHE A 356 8.01 13.18 -16.30
C PHE A 356 7.10 13.83 -17.36
N ARG A 357 5.80 13.55 -17.33
CA ARG A 357 4.82 14.09 -18.27
C ARG A 357 3.52 14.46 -17.58
N GLY A 358 2.94 15.53 -17.96
CA GLY A 358 1.66 16.04 -17.51
C GLY A 358 1.25 17.23 -18.38
N ILE A 359 0.08 17.80 -18.13
CA ILE A 359 -0.45 18.89 -18.96
C ILE A 359 0.51 20.09 -19.05
N GLN A 360 1.16 20.44 -17.95
CA GLN A 360 2.05 21.60 -17.92
C GLN A 360 3.43 21.28 -18.52
N GLU A 361 3.97 20.13 -18.24
CA GLU A 361 5.26 19.69 -18.76
C GLU A 361 5.21 19.43 -20.27
N ASP A 362 4.12 18.83 -20.76
CA ASP A 362 3.94 18.59 -22.20
C ASP A 362 3.69 19.89 -22.96
N ALA A 363 3.07 20.87 -22.35
CA ALA A 363 2.92 22.21 -22.92
C ALA A 363 4.21 23.08 -22.82
N GLY A 364 5.28 22.57 -22.25
CA GLY A 364 6.53 23.30 -22.03
C GLY A 364 6.44 24.45 -21.02
N ARG A 365 5.41 24.46 -20.19
CA ARG A 365 5.15 25.56 -19.22
C ARG A 365 5.98 25.42 -17.95
N VAL A 366 6.33 24.21 -17.58
CA VAL A 366 7.12 23.89 -16.37
C VAL A 366 8.21 22.87 -16.69
N PRO A 367 9.31 22.84 -15.90
CA PRO A 367 10.35 21.85 -16.05
C PRO A 367 9.84 20.43 -15.81
N ARG A 368 10.34 19.46 -16.55
CA ARG A 368 10.14 18.03 -16.29
C ARG A 368 11.07 17.60 -15.16
N SER A 369 10.53 17.54 -13.96
CA SER A 369 11.29 17.21 -12.74
C SER A 369 10.63 16.06 -11.98
N ILE A 370 11.43 15.08 -11.58
CA ILE A 370 10.98 13.90 -10.84
C ILE A 370 11.67 13.86 -9.48
N ALA A 371 10.92 14.06 -8.40
CA ALA A 371 11.45 14.10 -7.04
C ALA A 371 12.16 12.79 -6.64
N ASN A 372 11.67 11.65 -7.10
CA ASN A 372 12.26 10.33 -6.78
C ASN A 372 13.69 10.13 -7.34
N LEU A 373 14.11 10.92 -8.33
CA LEU A 373 15.49 10.86 -8.82
C LEU A 373 16.49 11.44 -7.82
N LEU A 374 16.03 12.23 -6.85
CA LEU A 374 16.87 12.81 -5.81
C LEU A 374 17.14 11.84 -4.66
N SER A 375 16.20 10.93 -4.36
CA SER A 375 16.28 10.02 -3.22
C SER A 375 17.29 8.90 -3.45
N PRO A 376 17.95 8.39 -2.39
CA PRO A 376 18.87 7.27 -2.50
C PRO A 376 18.14 5.95 -2.72
N THR A 377 18.82 4.99 -3.37
CA THR A 377 18.34 3.60 -3.49
C THR A 377 18.86 2.79 -2.30
N VAL A 378 18.40 3.16 -1.12
CA VAL A 378 18.66 2.45 0.15
C VAL A 378 17.33 2.01 0.72
N THR A 379 17.23 0.77 1.15
CA THR A 379 15.97 0.23 1.67
C THR A 379 16.13 -0.44 3.02
N ASP A 380 15.03 -0.42 3.77
CA ASP A 380 14.86 -1.26 4.93
C ASP A 380 15.15 -2.73 4.59
N PRO A 381 15.91 -3.45 5.43
CA PRO A 381 16.35 -4.81 5.11
C PRO A 381 15.23 -5.85 5.11
N ASN A 382 14.12 -5.59 5.80
CA ASN A 382 13.01 -6.53 5.94
C ASN A 382 11.86 -6.21 4.98
N ALA A 383 11.42 -4.95 4.95
CA ALA A 383 10.25 -4.51 4.18
C ALA A 383 10.60 -3.90 2.82
N TYR A 384 11.86 -3.67 2.54
CA TYR A 384 12.36 -3.01 1.31
C TYR A 384 11.78 -1.60 1.10
N THR A 385 11.38 -0.94 2.17
CA THR A 385 10.88 0.44 2.12
C THR A 385 12.06 1.39 1.88
N PRO A 386 12.04 2.20 0.81
CA PRO A 386 13.16 3.10 0.50
C PRO A 386 13.21 4.33 1.39
N GLU A 387 14.41 4.85 1.62
CA GLU A 387 14.68 6.06 2.40
C GLU A 387 14.44 7.33 1.57
N PHE A 388 13.20 7.69 1.30
CA PHE A 388 12.85 8.90 0.56
C PHE A 388 12.32 10.04 1.46
N LYS A 389 12.48 9.92 2.79
CA LYS A 389 12.05 10.93 3.77
C LYS A 389 13.21 11.66 4.43
N GLY A 390 14.43 11.20 4.23
CA GLY A 390 15.63 11.83 4.75
C GLY A 390 16.82 11.53 3.85
N PHE A 391 17.24 12.51 3.05
CA PHE A 391 18.43 12.42 2.21
C PHE A 391 19.04 13.82 2.05
N LEU A 392 20.27 13.89 1.61
CA LEU A 392 21.02 15.15 1.55
C LEU A 392 20.99 15.80 0.17
N VAL A 393 20.87 17.12 0.17
CA VAL A 393 20.88 17.95 -1.04
C VAL A 393 21.67 19.26 -0.86
N LYS A 394 21.94 19.88 -2.00
CA LYS A 394 22.34 21.29 -2.14
C LYS A 394 21.15 22.07 -2.66
N LEU A 395 21.08 23.34 -2.32
CA LEU A 395 20.05 24.27 -2.81
C LEU A 395 20.73 25.54 -3.30
N GLU A 396 20.40 25.98 -4.51
CA GLU A 396 20.91 27.18 -5.13
C GLU A 396 19.85 27.85 -6.01
N LYS A 397 20.03 29.12 -6.34
CA LYS A 397 19.25 29.77 -7.39
C LYS A 397 19.51 29.10 -8.74
N ALA A 398 18.45 28.98 -9.57
CA ALA A 398 18.53 28.40 -10.91
C ALA A 398 18.95 29.44 -11.96
#